data_626c69c8c1535baa514fb6e6eb9dbeb6
#
_entry.id   626c69c8c1535baa514fb6e6eb9dbeb6
#
_cell.length_a   1.000
_cell.length_b   1.000
_cell.length_c   1.000
_cell.angle_alpha   90.00
_cell.angle_beta   90.00
_cell.angle_gamma   90.00
#
_symmetry.space_group_name_H-M   'P 1'
#
loop_
_entity.id
_entity.type
_entity.pdbx_description
1 polymer ?
#
loop_
_entity_poly.entity_id
_entity_poly.type
_entity_poly.pdbx_seq_one_letter_code
_entity_poly.pdbx_strand_id
1 'polypeptide(L)'
;INREVFPYPNSLWVMKTNLTYFVLYNVCFCIYLLRFVKTKFAELEKTLFLVAAVCIVTILFIPSLMVNIVFAVIFLLCIALFIASFCFVIYRAYKTKRRDYTLLAVCLGVILIVMLYDLSLLFDGHINDHQPLSPYTSPVITFFIVIILATRLDKNIKKIQRFNSELEQRVSFVTSNLSSSLYARHQLELENVRLQERIHLAHDLHDG
;
A
#
# COMPACT_ATOMS: atom_id res chain seq x y z
N ILE A 1 1.99 32.01 12.13
CA ILE A 1 2.14 30.98 13.16
C ILE A 1 2.98 29.86 12.58
N ASN A 2 4.27 30.01 12.55
CA ASN A 2 5.26 28.92 12.46
C ASN A 2 6.65 29.55 12.54
N ARG A 3 6.82 30.31 13.58
CA ARG A 3 8.12 30.81 13.97
C ARG A 3 8.62 29.85 14.99
N GLU A 4 9.58 29.07 14.89
CA GLU A 4 10.31 28.51 16.04
C GLU A 4 10.39 27.00 16.23
N VAL A 5 10.28 26.20 15.17
CA VAL A 5 10.78 24.82 15.33
C VAL A 5 12.23 24.67 14.87
N PHE A 6 12.70 25.58 14.00
CA PHE A 6 14.12 25.64 13.61
C PHE A 6 14.54 27.10 13.37
N PRO A 7 15.62 27.57 13.97
CA PRO A 7 16.19 28.92 13.75
C PRO A 7 16.86 28.93 12.36
N TYR A 8 16.08 29.17 11.31
CA TYR A 8 16.65 29.42 10.00
C TYR A 8 17.10 30.90 9.94
N PRO A 9 18.37 31.19 9.67
CA PRO A 9 18.89 32.56 9.67
C PRO A 9 18.36 33.42 8.51
N ASN A 10 17.75 32.81 7.48
CA ASN A 10 17.25 33.51 6.30
C ASN A 10 15.90 32.96 5.85
N SER A 11 14.93 33.86 5.58
CA SER A 11 13.61 33.53 5.05
C SER A 11 13.66 32.73 3.74
N LEU A 12 14.68 32.92 2.94
CA LEU A 12 14.93 32.21 1.67
C LEU A 12 15.21 30.71 1.88
N TRP A 13 15.95 30.35 2.93
CA TRP A 13 16.20 28.95 3.27
C TRP A 13 14.92 28.26 3.74
N VAL A 14 14.09 28.93 4.53
CA VAL A 14 12.80 28.40 4.96
C VAL A 14 11.92 28.09 3.75
N MET A 15 11.86 29.01 2.80
CA MET A 15 11.07 28.84 1.57
C MET A 15 11.57 27.67 0.72
N LYS A 16 12.89 27.55 0.50
CA LYS A 16 13.50 26.42 -0.23
C LYS A 16 13.23 25.07 0.46
N THR A 17 13.36 25.02 1.77
CA THR A 17 13.13 23.81 2.56
C THR A 17 11.66 23.38 2.51
N ASN A 18 10.73 24.32 2.67
CA ASN A 18 9.30 24.02 2.59
C ASN A 18 8.91 23.50 1.19
N LEU A 19 9.45 24.11 0.13
CA LEU A 19 9.21 23.64 -1.24
C LEU A 19 9.77 22.24 -1.48
N THR A 20 10.96 21.94 -0.95
CA THR A 20 11.56 20.61 -1.04
C THR A 20 10.67 19.55 -0.36
N TYR A 21 10.20 19.84 0.86
CA TYR A 21 9.26 18.93 1.55
C TYR A 21 7.95 18.76 0.78
N PHE A 22 7.43 19.83 0.17
CA PHE A 22 6.22 19.76 -0.63
C PHE A 22 6.38 18.84 -1.86
N VAL A 23 7.50 18.95 -2.58
CA VAL A 23 7.83 18.07 -3.72
C VAL A 23 7.94 16.62 -3.28
N LEU A 24 8.70 16.34 -2.20
CA LEU A 24 8.86 15.00 -1.67
C LEU A 24 7.53 14.39 -1.23
N TYR A 25 6.71 15.17 -0.50
CA TYR A 25 5.38 14.72 -0.09
C TYR A 25 4.51 14.36 -1.30
N ASN A 26 4.47 15.21 -2.31
CA ASN A 26 3.66 14.99 -3.52
C ASN A 26 4.08 13.72 -4.27
N VAL A 27 5.39 13.51 -4.45
CA VAL A 27 5.92 12.32 -5.13
C VAL A 27 5.66 11.05 -4.32
N CYS A 28 5.90 11.07 -3.01
CA CYS A 28 5.58 9.93 -2.14
C CYS A 28 4.09 9.58 -2.18
N PHE A 29 3.24 10.60 -2.20
CA PHE A 29 1.81 10.44 -2.31
C PHE A 29 1.40 9.80 -3.65
N CYS A 30 1.94 10.27 -4.78
CA CYS A 30 1.69 9.68 -6.09
C CYS A 30 2.14 8.22 -6.16
N ILE A 31 3.33 7.89 -5.65
CA ILE A 31 3.83 6.51 -5.59
C ILE A 31 2.92 5.64 -4.71
N TYR A 32 2.50 6.15 -3.55
CA TYR A 32 1.55 5.46 -2.69
C TYR A 32 0.26 5.13 -3.44
N LEU A 33 -0.33 6.09 -4.16
CA LEU A 33 -1.56 5.87 -4.94
C LEU A 33 -1.36 4.82 -6.04
N LEU A 34 -0.26 4.87 -6.79
CA LEU A 34 0.07 3.90 -7.83
C LEU A 34 0.18 2.48 -7.25
N ARG A 35 0.90 2.32 -6.14
CA ARG A 35 1.04 1.03 -5.44
C ARG A 35 -0.27 0.56 -4.82
N PHE A 36 -1.07 1.49 -4.28
CA PHE A 36 -2.38 1.17 -3.72
C PHE A 36 -3.31 0.57 -4.77
N VAL A 37 -3.30 1.09 -5.98
CA VAL A 37 -4.11 0.61 -7.10
C VAL A 37 -3.55 -0.69 -7.72
N LYS A 38 -2.44 -1.22 -7.17
CA LYS A 38 -1.74 -2.44 -7.65
C LYS A 38 -1.31 -2.39 -9.11
N THR A 39 -0.99 -1.22 -9.60
CA THR A 39 -0.41 -1.05 -10.92
C THR A 39 1.11 -1.08 -10.80
N LYS A 40 1.76 -2.09 -11.36
CA LYS A 40 3.22 -2.18 -11.41
C LYS A 40 3.73 -1.40 -12.61
N PHE A 41 3.78 -0.08 -12.50
CA PHE A 41 4.43 0.78 -13.48
C PHE A 41 5.81 1.19 -12.96
N ALA A 42 6.77 0.27 -13.01
CA ALA A 42 8.13 0.54 -12.55
C ALA A 42 8.77 1.75 -13.27
N GLU A 43 8.45 1.94 -14.55
CA GLU A 43 8.94 3.07 -15.33
C GLU A 43 8.34 4.41 -14.85
N LEU A 44 7.05 4.44 -14.48
CA LEU A 44 6.44 5.65 -13.93
C LEU A 44 7.01 6.00 -12.54
N GLU A 45 7.30 5.00 -11.70
CA GLU A 45 7.96 5.25 -10.42
C GLU A 45 9.36 5.85 -10.62
N LYS A 46 10.14 5.33 -11.56
CA LYS A 46 11.47 5.87 -11.90
C LYS A 46 11.38 7.30 -12.44
N THR A 47 10.44 7.57 -13.33
CA THR A 47 10.27 8.93 -13.89
C THR A 47 9.84 9.93 -12.81
N LEU A 48 8.95 9.55 -11.88
CA LEU A 48 8.57 10.39 -10.74
C LEU A 48 9.75 10.71 -9.83
N PHE A 49 10.60 9.73 -9.52
CA PHE A 49 11.81 9.96 -8.74
C PHE A 49 12.80 10.87 -9.46
N LEU A 50 12.98 10.68 -10.77
CA LEU A 50 13.86 11.51 -11.57
C LEU A 50 13.36 12.96 -11.61
N VAL A 51 12.06 13.18 -11.83
CA VAL A 51 11.45 14.52 -11.79
C VAL A 51 11.63 15.17 -10.41
N ALA A 52 11.41 14.41 -9.32
CA ALA A 52 11.64 14.91 -7.97
C ALA A 52 13.10 15.33 -7.76
N ALA A 53 14.06 14.50 -8.18
CA ALA A 53 15.48 14.80 -8.07
C ALA A 53 15.86 16.08 -8.83
N VAL A 54 15.37 16.23 -10.06
CA VAL A 54 15.59 17.44 -10.86
C VAL A 54 14.99 18.67 -10.17
N CYS A 55 13.75 18.58 -9.65
CA CYS A 55 13.13 19.69 -8.93
C CYS A 55 13.94 20.08 -7.68
N ILE A 56 14.40 19.11 -6.89
CA ILE A 56 15.18 19.37 -5.68
C ILE A 56 16.52 20.03 -6.03
N VAL A 57 17.23 19.53 -7.03
CA VAL A 57 18.48 20.13 -7.52
C VAL A 57 18.24 21.56 -7.95
N THR A 58 17.18 21.82 -8.73
CA THR A 58 16.81 23.15 -9.17
C THR A 58 16.55 24.10 -8.00
N ILE A 59 15.81 23.66 -6.97
CA ILE A 59 15.52 24.43 -5.75
C ILE A 59 16.80 24.82 -5.02
N LEU A 60 17.77 23.91 -4.90
CA LEU A 60 19.01 24.15 -4.17
C LEU A 60 19.90 25.20 -4.85
N PHE A 61 20.04 25.13 -6.19
CA PHE A 61 20.96 25.97 -6.94
C PHE A 61 20.36 27.27 -7.46
N ILE A 62 19.07 27.53 -7.25
CA ILE A 62 18.42 28.72 -7.80
C ILE A 62 18.87 30.00 -7.10
N PRO A 63 19.23 31.07 -7.85
CA PRO A 63 19.53 32.38 -7.29
C PRO A 63 18.28 33.05 -6.73
N SER A 64 18.45 33.91 -5.73
CA SER A 64 17.36 34.61 -5.02
C SER A 64 16.39 35.37 -5.95
N LEU A 65 16.92 35.90 -7.06
CA LEU A 65 16.12 36.68 -8.00
C LEU A 65 15.02 35.88 -8.72
N MET A 66 15.25 34.59 -8.98
CA MET A 66 14.33 33.73 -9.74
C MET A 66 13.48 32.78 -8.85
N VAL A 67 13.65 32.84 -7.53
CA VAL A 67 13.00 31.91 -6.59
C VAL A 67 11.48 31.89 -6.75
N ASN A 68 10.85 33.06 -6.88
CA ASN A 68 9.39 33.16 -6.97
C ASN A 68 8.83 32.53 -8.26
N ILE A 69 9.52 32.69 -9.40
CA ILE A 69 9.08 32.13 -10.68
C ILE A 69 9.19 30.61 -10.65
N VAL A 70 10.32 30.10 -10.16
CA VAL A 70 10.52 28.64 -10.08
C VAL A 70 9.62 27.99 -9.03
N PHE A 71 9.37 28.69 -7.93
CA PHE A 71 8.36 28.27 -6.95
C PHE A 71 6.99 28.07 -7.61
N ALA A 72 6.52 29.07 -8.37
CA ALA A 72 5.25 29.00 -9.07
C ALA A 72 5.20 27.83 -10.09
N VAL A 73 6.27 27.63 -10.85
CA VAL A 73 6.35 26.55 -11.83
C VAL A 73 6.32 25.17 -11.17
N ILE A 74 7.13 24.96 -10.12
CA ILE A 74 7.17 23.69 -9.40
C ILE A 74 5.83 23.43 -8.68
N PHE A 75 5.22 24.45 -8.11
CA PHE A 75 3.92 24.36 -7.45
C PHE A 75 2.83 23.94 -8.44
N LEU A 76 2.80 24.56 -9.63
CA LEU A 76 1.85 24.24 -10.68
C LEU A 76 2.05 22.81 -11.22
N LEU A 77 3.30 22.37 -11.35
CA LEU A 77 3.63 20.99 -11.72
C LEU A 77 3.14 19.98 -10.68
N CYS A 78 3.32 20.27 -9.40
CA CYS A 78 2.80 19.42 -8.30
C CYS A 78 1.28 19.35 -8.30
N ILE A 79 0.58 20.46 -8.55
CA ILE A 79 -0.88 20.48 -8.68
C ILE A 79 -1.33 19.61 -9.86
N ALA A 80 -0.67 19.75 -11.02
CA ALA A 80 -0.98 18.95 -12.20
C ALA A 80 -0.79 17.43 -11.93
N LEU A 81 0.29 17.04 -11.26
CA LEU A 81 0.53 15.66 -10.85
C LEU A 81 -0.55 15.15 -9.88
N PHE A 82 -0.97 15.98 -8.93
CA PHE A 82 -2.03 15.62 -7.98
C PHE A 82 -3.35 15.39 -8.71
N ILE A 83 -3.76 16.29 -9.61
CA ILE A 83 -4.99 16.16 -10.41
C ILE A 83 -4.92 14.92 -11.30
N ALA A 84 -3.78 14.68 -11.96
CA ALA A 84 -3.59 13.47 -12.79
C ALA A 84 -3.74 12.18 -11.97
N SER A 85 -3.16 12.15 -10.77
CA SER A 85 -3.27 11.02 -9.83
C SER A 85 -4.71 10.81 -9.36
N PHE A 86 -5.43 11.89 -9.09
CA PHE A 86 -6.84 11.86 -8.73
C PHE A 86 -7.72 11.29 -9.85
N CYS A 87 -7.56 11.81 -11.07
CA CYS A 87 -8.29 11.31 -12.24
C CYS A 87 -7.99 9.82 -12.49
N PHE A 88 -6.74 9.40 -12.30
CA PHE A 88 -6.35 7.99 -12.43
C PHE A 88 -7.06 7.09 -11.39
N VAL A 89 -7.15 7.52 -10.13
CA VAL A 89 -7.84 6.77 -9.08
C VAL A 89 -9.34 6.67 -9.37
N ILE A 90 -9.99 7.77 -9.81
CA ILE A 90 -11.41 7.76 -10.20
C ILE A 90 -11.64 6.79 -11.36
N TYR A 91 -10.83 6.87 -12.40
CA TYR A 91 -10.94 5.96 -13.56
C TYR A 91 -10.85 4.49 -13.12
N ARG A 92 -9.89 4.18 -12.22
CA ARG A 92 -9.75 2.83 -11.68
C ARG A 92 -10.88 2.42 -10.76
N ALA A 93 -11.40 3.32 -9.94
CA ALA A 93 -12.56 3.07 -9.08
C ALA A 93 -13.78 2.70 -9.94
N TYR A 94 -14.02 3.47 -11.00
CA TYR A 94 -15.10 3.21 -11.94
C TYR A 94 -14.97 1.86 -12.65
N LYS A 95 -13.77 1.54 -13.18
CA LYS A 95 -13.50 0.30 -13.93
C LYS A 95 -13.56 -0.95 -13.04
N THR A 96 -13.11 -0.86 -11.78
CA THR A 96 -12.92 -2.06 -10.94
C THR A 96 -14.08 -2.29 -9.97
N LYS A 97 -14.94 -1.29 -9.74
CA LYS A 97 -16.10 -1.31 -8.80
C LYS A 97 -15.79 -1.84 -7.40
N ARG A 98 -14.52 -1.70 -6.94
CA ARG A 98 -14.10 -2.12 -5.60
C ARG A 98 -14.37 -1.00 -4.60
N ARG A 99 -15.02 -1.32 -3.50
CA ARG A 99 -15.34 -0.37 -2.41
C ARG A 99 -14.11 0.39 -1.90
N ASP A 100 -12.95 -0.28 -1.84
CA ASP A 100 -11.69 0.32 -1.36
C ASP A 100 -11.23 1.50 -2.25
N TYR A 101 -11.38 1.38 -3.57
CA TYR A 101 -11.04 2.45 -4.52
C TYR A 101 -12.07 3.58 -4.52
N THR A 102 -13.34 3.26 -4.31
CA THR A 102 -14.40 4.26 -4.18
C THR A 102 -14.19 5.11 -2.93
N LEU A 103 -13.89 4.48 -1.78
CA LEU A 103 -13.57 5.21 -0.55
C LEU A 103 -12.36 6.13 -0.73
N LEU A 104 -11.30 5.64 -1.38
CA LEU A 104 -10.12 6.46 -1.68
C LEU A 104 -10.46 7.63 -2.61
N ALA A 105 -11.26 7.40 -3.66
CA ALA A 105 -11.68 8.46 -4.57
C ALA A 105 -12.51 9.55 -3.86
N VAL A 106 -13.39 9.16 -2.93
CA VAL A 106 -14.16 10.11 -2.11
C VAL A 106 -13.22 10.92 -1.21
N CYS A 107 -12.27 10.27 -0.54
CA CYS A 107 -11.28 10.96 0.29
C CYS A 107 -10.49 12.00 -0.51
N LEU A 108 -9.97 11.60 -1.68
CA LEU A 108 -9.23 12.50 -2.57
C LEU A 108 -10.10 13.63 -3.11
N GLY A 109 -11.40 13.36 -3.36
CA GLY A 109 -12.36 14.39 -3.76
C GLY A 109 -12.55 15.47 -2.70
N VAL A 110 -12.66 15.09 -1.43
CA VAL A 110 -12.73 16.05 -0.32
C VAL A 110 -11.46 16.91 -0.25
N ILE A 111 -10.29 16.28 -0.38
CA ILE A 111 -9.00 17.01 -0.38
C ILE A 111 -8.94 18.00 -1.53
N LEU A 112 -9.37 17.58 -2.73
CA LEU A 112 -9.38 18.46 -3.90
C LEU A 112 -10.30 19.68 -3.71
N ILE A 113 -11.48 19.49 -3.14
CA ILE A 113 -12.43 20.59 -2.87
C ILE A 113 -11.79 21.60 -1.89
N VAL A 114 -11.18 21.11 -0.81
CA VAL A 114 -10.50 21.99 0.16
C VAL A 114 -9.33 22.72 -0.49
N MET A 115 -8.53 22.02 -1.31
CA MET A 115 -7.40 22.63 -2.02
C MET A 115 -7.85 23.72 -3.00
N LEU A 116 -8.97 23.52 -3.71
CA LEU A 116 -9.54 24.53 -4.59
C LEU A 116 -10.08 25.74 -3.83
N TYR A 117 -10.69 25.51 -2.67
CA TYR A 117 -11.13 26.59 -1.77
C TYR A 117 -9.95 27.42 -1.28
N ASP A 118 -8.90 26.79 -0.74
CA ASP A 118 -7.70 27.49 -0.29
C ASP A 118 -7.01 28.25 -1.44
N LEU A 119 -7.03 27.68 -2.64
CA LEU A 119 -6.51 28.35 -3.83
C LEU A 119 -7.34 29.59 -4.20
N SER A 120 -8.67 29.53 -4.08
CA SER A 120 -9.53 30.70 -4.34
C SER A 120 -9.25 31.83 -3.37
N LEU A 121 -9.00 31.55 -2.09
CA LEU A 121 -8.62 32.56 -1.09
C LEU A 121 -7.30 33.24 -1.44
N LEU A 122 -6.35 32.51 -2.03
CA LEU A 122 -5.08 33.06 -2.50
C LEU A 122 -5.27 34.08 -3.64
N PHE A 123 -6.20 33.80 -4.57
CA PHE A 123 -6.46 34.68 -5.71
C PHE A 123 -7.28 35.91 -5.33
N ASP A 124 -8.23 35.77 -4.40
CA ASP A 124 -9.09 36.87 -3.97
C ASP A 124 -8.40 37.86 -2.99
N GLY A 125 -7.17 37.58 -2.56
CA GLY A 125 -6.38 38.42 -1.67
C GLY A 125 -6.91 38.49 -0.23
N HIS A 126 -7.93 37.70 0.11
CA HIS A 126 -8.58 37.65 1.43
C HIS A 126 -7.91 36.70 2.45
N ILE A 127 -6.60 36.40 2.26
CA ILE A 127 -5.85 35.52 3.16
C ILE A 127 -5.85 35.99 4.61
N ASN A 128 -5.97 37.31 4.84
CA ASN A 128 -5.97 37.89 6.18
C ASN A 128 -7.32 37.76 6.89
N ASP A 129 -8.42 37.61 6.18
CA ASP A 129 -9.77 37.59 6.71
C ASP A 129 -10.33 36.18 6.90
N HIS A 130 -9.83 35.20 6.16
CA HIS A 130 -10.28 33.81 6.20
C HIS A 130 -9.12 32.84 6.49
N GLN A 131 -9.36 31.89 7.40
CA GLN A 131 -8.37 30.86 7.69
C GLN A 131 -8.39 29.77 6.62
N PRO A 132 -7.22 29.33 6.13
CA PRO A 132 -7.15 28.21 5.21
C PRO A 132 -7.68 26.91 5.85
N LEU A 133 -8.41 26.11 5.09
CA LEU A 133 -8.98 24.85 5.55
C LEU A 133 -7.98 23.66 5.48
N SER A 134 -6.86 23.84 4.78
CA SER A 134 -5.84 22.78 4.63
C SER A 134 -5.35 22.15 5.95
N PRO A 135 -5.19 22.87 7.08
CA PRO A 135 -4.82 22.24 8.34
C PRO A 135 -5.81 21.19 8.85
N TYR A 136 -7.11 21.37 8.51
CA TYR A 136 -8.17 20.46 8.95
C TYR A 136 -8.31 19.21 8.06
N THR A 137 -7.60 19.15 6.93
CA THR A 137 -7.63 17.97 6.04
C THR A 137 -6.88 16.76 6.65
N SER A 138 -5.86 16.99 7.47
CA SER A 138 -5.05 15.93 8.06
C SER A 138 -5.86 14.93 8.90
N PRO A 139 -6.74 15.33 9.84
CA PRO A 139 -7.59 14.39 10.57
C PRO A 139 -8.55 13.62 9.65
N VAL A 140 -9.10 14.29 8.64
CA VAL A 140 -10.01 13.66 7.67
C VAL A 140 -9.28 12.59 6.86
N ILE A 141 -8.10 12.89 6.34
CA ILE A 141 -7.25 11.95 5.61
C ILE A 141 -6.92 10.75 6.50
N THR A 142 -6.49 11.00 7.74
CA THR A 142 -6.14 9.95 8.70
C THR A 142 -7.33 9.03 8.95
N PHE A 143 -8.52 9.57 9.15
CA PHE A 143 -9.75 8.81 9.34
C PHE A 143 -10.05 7.89 8.16
N PHE A 144 -9.99 8.40 6.93
CA PHE A 144 -10.19 7.58 5.73
C PHE A 144 -9.13 6.50 5.56
N ILE A 145 -7.86 6.81 5.82
CA ILE A 145 -6.76 5.83 5.75
C ILE A 145 -6.99 4.70 6.76
N VAL A 146 -7.40 5.02 8.00
CA VAL A 146 -7.70 4.02 9.03
C VAL A 146 -8.83 3.10 8.59
N ILE A 147 -9.93 3.65 8.04
CA ILE A 147 -11.06 2.84 7.52
C ILE A 147 -10.59 1.91 6.39
N ILE A 148 -9.81 2.43 5.44
CA ILE A 148 -9.30 1.64 4.33
C ILE A 148 -8.37 0.52 4.83
N LEU A 149 -7.48 0.82 5.77
CA LEU A 149 -6.59 -0.17 6.37
C LEU A 149 -7.37 -1.23 7.16
N ALA A 150 -8.34 -0.82 7.96
CA ALA A 150 -9.19 -1.75 8.72
C ALA A 150 -9.96 -2.71 7.79
N THR A 151 -10.55 -2.20 6.71
CA THR A 151 -11.26 -3.05 5.74
C THR A 151 -10.32 -4.00 4.99
N ARG A 152 -9.10 -3.59 4.69
CA ARG A 152 -8.09 -4.47 4.08
C ARG A 152 -7.59 -5.54 5.05
N LEU A 153 -7.36 -5.16 6.31
CA LEU A 153 -6.92 -6.07 7.35
C LEU A 153 -7.96 -7.17 7.58
N ASP A 154 -9.25 -6.80 7.71
CA ASP A 154 -10.35 -7.77 7.84
C ASP A 154 -10.39 -8.77 6.68
N LYS A 155 -10.25 -8.30 5.44
CA LYS A 155 -10.20 -9.17 4.26
C LYS A 155 -8.99 -10.12 4.29
N ASN A 156 -7.84 -9.64 4.73
CA ASN A 156 -6.63 -10.46 4.82
C ASN A 156 -6.76 -11.52 5.93
N ILE A 157 -7.29 -11.13 7.10
CA ILE A 157 -7.53 -12.07 8.22
C ILE A 157 -8.49 -13.18 7.77
N LYS A 158 -9.61 -12.84 7.14
CA LYS A 158 -10.55 -13.84 6.62
C LYS A 158 -9.92 -14.78 5.59
N LYS A 159 -9.02 -14.26 4.75
CA LYS A 159 -8.28 -15.08 3.79
C LYS A 159 -7.32 -16.05 4.47
N ILE A 160 -6.61 -15.59 5.50
CA ILE A 160 -5.69 -16.42 6.29
C ILE A 160 -6.48 -17.51 7.05
N GLN A 161 -7.61 -17.15 7.68
CA GLN A 161 -8.46 -18.10 8.37
C GLN A 161 -8.97 -19.22 7.43
N ARG A 162 -9.42 -18.87 6.23
CA ARG A 162 -9.83 -19.88 5.22
C ARG A 162 -8.68 -20.79 4.83
N PHE A 163 -7.51 -20.21 4.59
CA PHE A 163 -6.32 -20.99 4.23
C PHE A 163 -5.91 -21.96 5.36
N ASN A 164 -5.94 -21.51 6.60
CA ASN A 164 -5.64 -22.36 7.75
C ASN A 164 -6.66 -23.51 7.88
N SER A 165 -7.95 -23.23 7.72
CA SER A 165 -8.99 -24.26 7.75
C SER A 165 -8.82 -25.29 6.62
N GLU A 166 -8.48 -24.85 5.39
CA GLU A 166 -8.18 -25.76 4.28
C GLU A 166 -6.93 -26.59 4.55
N LEU A 167 -5.91 -26.01 5.20
CA LEU A 167 -4.69 -26.73 5.57
C LEU A 167 -4.97 -27.79 6.62
N GLU A 168 -5.72 -27.46 7.66
CA GLU A 168 -6.14 -28.41 8.70
C GLU A 168 -6.90 -29.60 8.11
N GLN A 169 -7.84 -29.33 7.20
CA GLN A 169 -8.58 -30.39 6.52
C GLN A 169 -7.66 -31.30 5.70
N ARG A 170 -6.70 -30.71 4.96
CA ARG A 170 -5.73 -31.49 4.19
C ARG A 170 -4.81 -32.32 5.07
N VAL A 171 -4.32 -31.75 6.17
CA VAL A 171 -3.49 -32.47 7.14
C VAL A 171 -4.27 -33.65 7.74
N SER A 172 -5.49 -33.42 8.20
CA SER A 172 -6.36 -34.47 8.74
C SER A 172 -6.61 -35.58 7.72
N PHE A 173 -6.91 -35.25 6.47
CA PHE A 173 -7.12 -36.22 5.41
C PHE A 173 -5.86 -37.06 5.11
N VAL A 174 -4.69 -36.40 5.00
CA VAL A 174 -3.42 -37.10 4.76
C VAL A 174 -3.07 -38.01 5.93
N THR A 175 -3.25 -37.53 7.16
CA THR A 175 -2.97 -38.32 8.38
C THR A 175 -3.89 -39.55 8.47
N SER A 176 -5.18 -39.40 8.17
CA SER A 176 -6.13 -40.51 8.13
C SER A 176 -5.77 -41.54 7.08
N ASN A 177 -5.42 -41.09 5.84
CA ASN A 177 -5.00 -42.01 4.77
C ASN A 177 -3.69 -42.71 5.09
N LEU A 178 -2.73 -42.01 5.69
CA LEU A 178 -1.46 -42.63 6.11
C LEU A 178 -1.70 -43.66 7.20
N SER A 179 -2.52 -43.35 8.20
CA SER A 179 -2.88 -44.30 9.25
C SER A 179 -3.54 -45.56 8.68
N SER A 180 -4.53 -45.40 7.81
CA SER A 180 -5.19 -46.58 7.18
C SER A 180 -4.23 -47.41 6.34
N SER A 181 -3.31 -46.78 5.60
CA SER A 181 -2.28 -47.44 4.82
C SER A 181 -1.30 -48.22 5.70
N LEU A 182 -0.89 -47.63 6.83
CA LEU A 182 -0.02 -48.30 7.81
C LEU A 182 -0.71 -49.49 8.44
N TYR A 183 -1.98 -49.40 8.80
CA TYR A 183 -2.75 -50.53 9.31
C TYR A 183 -2.86 -51.65 8.29
N ALA A 184 -3.16 -51.37 7.03
CA ALA A 184 -3.25 -52.36 5.97
C ALA A 184 -1.90 -53.06 5.76
N ARG A 185 -0.79 -52.33 5.75
CA ARG A 185 0.55 -52.85 5.63
C ARG A 185 0.91 -53.79 6.80
N HIS A 186 0.60 -53.33 8.02
CA HIS A 186 0.87 -54.16 9.21
C HIS A 186 0.06 -55.46 9.23
N GLN A 187 -1.17 -55.44 8.76
CA GLN A 187 -1.99 -56.66 8.59
C GLN A 187 -1.34 -57.62 7.60
N LEU A 188 -0.87 -57.13 6.45
CA LEU A 188 -0.17 -57.96 5.45
C LEU A 188 1.14 -58.56 5.99
N GLU A 189 1.89 -57.80 6.78
CA GLU A 189 3.11 -58.29 7.43
C GLU A 189 2.81 -59.42 8.40
N LEU A 190 1.76 -59.29 9.24
CA LEU A 190 1.32 -60.33 10.16
C LEU A 190 0.87 -61.60 9.42
N GLU A 191 0.17 -61.47 8.33
CA GLU A 191 -0.27 -62.59 7.49
C GLU A 191 0.90 -63.32 6.85
N ASN A 192 1.89 -62.57 6.36
CA ASN A 192 3.13 -63.14 5.82
C ASN A 192 3.93 -63.91 6.89
N VAL A 193 4.06 -63.36 8.09
CA VAL A 193 4.73 -64.08 9.19
C VAL A 193 4.01 -65.39 9.53
N ARG A 194 2.68 -65.38 9.61
CA ARG A 194 1.89 -66.63 9.85
C ARG A 194 2.05 -67.61 8.71
N LEU A 195 2.12 -67.21 7.48
CA LEU A 195 2.37 -68.07 6.34
C LEU A 195 3.76 -68.71 6.41
N GLN A 196 4.78 -67.90 6.75
CA GLN A 196 6.15 -68.42 6.92
C GLN A 196 6.25 -69.45 8.07
N GLU A 197 5.61 -69.21 9.21
CA GLU A 197 5.53 -70.15 10.31
C GLU A 197 4.86 -71.47 9.90
N ARG A 198 3.76 -71.43 9.15
CA ARG A 198 3.09 -72.62 8.64
C ARG A 198 3.98 -73.40 7.66
N ILE A 199 4.71 -72.74 6.82
CA ILE A 199 5.65 -73.36 5.86
C ILE A 199 6.79 -74.05 6.67
N HIS A 200 7.32 -73.37 7.67
CA HIS A 200 8.39 -73.92 8.50
C HIS A 200 7.93 -75.15 9.27
N LEU A 201 6.74 -75.09 9.91
CA LEU A 201 6.14 -76.25 10.59
C LEU A 201 5.84 -77.39 9.65
N ALA A 202 5.42 -77.15 8.40
CA ALA A 202 5.19 -78.18 7.42
C ALA A 202 6.49 -78.89 6.99
N HIS A 203 7.59 -78.12 6.89
CA HIS A 203 8.93 -78.64 6.53
C HIS A 203 9.49 -79.51 7.68
N ASP A 204 9.38 -78.98 8.93
CA ASP A 204 9.82 -79.76 10.10
C ASP A 204 9.04 -81.06 10.31
N LEU A 205 7.77 -81.16 9.91
CA LEU A 205 6.95 -82.38 9.92
C LEU A 205 7.26 -83.35 8.79
N HIS A 206 7.87 -82.89 7.72
CA HIS A 206 8.24 -83.75 6.55
C HIS A 206 9.62 -84.37 6.74
N ASP A 207 10.52 -83.67 7.47
CA ASP A 207 11.92 -84.16 7.67
C ASP A 207 12.15 -84.97 8.96
N GLY A 208 11.11 -85.21 9.80
CA GLY A 208 11.13 -86.04 10.97
C GLY A 208 10.34 -87.32 10.79
#